data_25b7e28f88f202378a54b578aa0b310d
#
_entry.id   25b7e28f88f202378a54b578aa0b310d
#
_cell.length_a   1.000
_cell.length_b   1.000
_cell.length_c   1.000
_cell.angle_alpha   90.00
_cell.angle_beta   90.00
_cell.angle_gamma   90.00
#
_symmetry.space_group_name_H-M   'P 1'
#
loop_
_entity.id
_entity.type
_entity.pdbx_description
1 polymer ?
#
loop_
_entity_poly.entity_id
_entity_poly.type
_entity_poly.pdbx_seq_one_letter_code
_entity_poly.pdbx_strand_id
1 'polypeptide(L)'
;MLELNWYKNLDPQSKEQKWYVHAQHQQILGIEDIAEHMHEHNTPFTAGTIEGLLKDFVRCMREQLLSGNTVKIENLAIFKLTVESNCFDSPGDVCASSSRCGVQARIGSVGEDDRTKAAVKSVRLAALSTGKMMHKNLLSDVTLGWSTEAKALMDEERQKAEAGKV
;
A
#
# COMPACT_ATOMS: atom_id res chain seq x y z
N MET A 1 10.49 -17.46 -4.83
CA MET A 1 11.57 -16.94 -3.97
C MET A 1 11.55 -15.42 -4.06
N LEU A 2 11.50 -14.72 -2.92
CA LEU A 2 11.57 -13.25 -2.88
C LEU A 2 13.04 -12.83 -2.85
N GLU A 3 13.46 -12.07 -3.84
CA GLU A 3 14.83 -11.59 -3.93
C GLU A 3 15.03 -10.35 -3.08
N LEU A 4 16.17 -10.30 -2.38
CA LEU A 4 16.57 -9.20 -1.51
C LEU A 4 17.74 -8.46 -2.13
N ASN A 5 17.71 -7.12 -2.01
CA ASN A 5 18.78 -6.26 -2.44
C ASN A 5 19.17 -5.26 -1.35
N TRP A 6 20.38 -4.69 -1.45
CA TRP A 6 20.89 -3.70 -0.53
C TRP A 6 20.51 -2.29 -0.95
N TYR A 7 20.12 -1.48 0.02
CA TYR A 7 19.87 -0.06 -0.14
C TYR A 7 20.66 0.73 0.88
N LYS A 8 21.41 1.73 0.42
CA LYS A 8 22.14 2.65 1.27
C LYS A 8 21.31 3.91 1.51
N ASN A 9 21.08 4.26 2.77
CA ASN A 9 20.44 5.52 3.08
C ASN A 9 21.40 6.67 2.78
N LEU A 10 21.02 7.52 1.82
CA LEU A 10 21.77 8.70 1.40
C LEU A 10 21.21 10.01 1.99
N ASP A 11 20.37 9.93 3.03
CA ASP A 11 19.81 11.11 3.67
C ASP A 11 20.95 12.00 4.22
N PRO A 12 21.09 13.23 3.71
CA PRO A 12 22.15 14.17 4.15
C PRO A 12 22.04 14.57 5.63
N GLN A 13 20.85 14.41 6.22
CA GLN A 13 20.59 14.73 7.63
C GLN A 13 20.93 13.58 8.57
N SER A 14 21.09 12.37 8.02
CA SER A 14 21.50 11.19 8.80
C SER A 14 23.02 11.21 9.04
N LYS A 15 23.43 11.29 10.30
CA LYS A 15 24.85 11.25 10.69
C LYS A 15 25.56 9.95 10.35
N GLU A 16 24.80 8.87 10.11
CA GLU A 16 25.32 7.55 9.80
C GLU A 16 24.66 7.01 8.52
N GLN A 17 25.49 6.75 7.51
CA GLN A 17 25.05 6.09 6.28
C GLN A 17 24.92 4.58 6.56
N LYS A 18 23.69 4.11 6.83
CA LYS A 18 23.41 2.69 7.10
C LYS A 18 22.90 1.99 5.85
N TRP A 19 23.23 0.72 5.75
CA TRP A 19 22.68 -0.17 4.73
C TRP A 19 21.41 -0.84 5.25
N TYR A 20 20.43 -0.94 4.38
CA TYR A 20 19.14 -1.60 4.64
C TYR A 20 18.90 -2.64 3.57
N VAL A 21 18.13 -3.67 3.94
CA VAL A 21 17.69 -4.70 3.00
C VAL A 21 16.26 -4.38 2.57
N HIS A 22 15.99 -4.46 1.27
CA HIS A 22 14.64 -4.35 0.73
C HIS A 22 14.33 -5.48 -0.24
N ALA A 23 13.04 -5.78 -0.41
CA ALA A 23 12.60 -6.74 -1.39
C ALA A 23 12.71 -6.15 -2.81
N GLN A 24 13.26 -6.92 -3.73
CA GLN A 24 13.27 -6.58 -5.14
C GLN A 24 11.97 -7.06 -5.77
N HIS A 25 11.16 -6.13 -6.25
CA HIS A 25 9.94 -6.46 -6.98
C HIS A 25 10.28 -6.71 -8.44
N GLN A 26 9.78 -7.82 -8.98
CA GLN A 26 10.07 -8.23 -10.36
C GLN A 26 9.15 -7.49 -11.34
N GLN A 27 7.84 -7.67 -11.19
CA GLN A 27 6.84 -7.10 -12.10
C GLN A 27 5.53 -6.80 -11.36
N ILE A 28 4.71 -5.95 -11.97
CA ILE A 28 3.35 -5.69 -11.51
C ILE A 28 2.41 -6.57 -12.35
N LEU A 29 1.72 -7.49 -11.70
CA LEU A 29 0.72 -8.34 -12.34
C LEU A 29 -0.65 -7.67 -12.33
N GLY A 30 -1.32 -7.67 -13.49
CA GLY A 30 -2.70 -7.20 -13.65
C GLY A 30 -3.74 -8.28 -13.32
N ILE A 31 -5.00 -7.91 -13.48
CA ILE A 31 -6.12 -8.86 -13.32
C ILE A 31 -6.06 -9.96 -14.37
N GLU A 32 -5.64 -9.62 -15.58
CA GLU A 32 -5.49 -10.55 -16.71
C GLU A 32 -4.46 -11.63 -16.39
N ASP A 33 -3.27 -11.23 -15.94
CA ASP A 33 -2.19 -12.15 -15.56
C ASP A 33 -2.62 -13.10 -14.42
N ILE A 34 -3.36 -12.55 -13.44
CA ILE A 34 -3.90 -13.35 -12.33
C ILE A 34 -4.97 -14.33 -12.84
N ALA A 35 -5.83 -13.91 -13.77
CA ALA A 35 -6.86 -14.76 -14.34
C ALA A 35 -6.26 -15.92 -15.17
N GLU A 36 -5.21 -15.66 -15.94
CA GLU A 36 -4.46 -16.69 -16.65
C GLU A 36 -3.83 -17.69 -15.68
N HIS A 37 -3.12 -17.19 -14.67
CA HIS A 37 -2.52 -18.02 -13.64
C HIS A 37 -3.57 -18.88 -12.89
N MET A 38 -4.73 -18.32 -12.56
CA MET A 38 -5.82 -19.06 -11.94
C MET A 38 -6.36 -20.16 -12.89
N HIS A 39 -6.44 -19.90 -14.19
CA HIS A 39 -6.86 -20.88 -15.17
C HIS A 39 -5.90 -22.08 -15.25
N GLU A 40 -4.60 -21.86 -15.11
CA GLU A 40 -3.57 -22.91 -15.07
C GLU A 40 -3.74 -23.87 -13.88
N HIS A 41 -4.39 -23.46 -12.80
CA HIS A 41 -4.72 -24.29 -11.63
C HIS A 41 -5.86 -25.29 -11.86
N ASN A 42 -6.19 -25.61 -13.12
CA ASN A 42 -7.18 -26.62 -13.48
C ASN A 42 -8.61 -26.27 -13.04
N THR A 43 -8.97 -25.00 -13.10
CA THR A 43 -10.35 -24.57 -12.82
C THR A 43 -11.26 -24.88 -14.01
N PRO A 44 -12.56 -25.08 -13.80
CA PRO A 44 -13.53 -25.28 -14.89
C PRO A 44 -13.83 -24.00 -15.68
N PHE A 45 -13.32 -22.85 -15.22
CA PHE A 45 -13.60 -21.55 -15.82
C PHE A 45 -12.48 -21.14 -16.79
N THR A 46 -12.87 -20.50 -17.89
CA THR A 46 -11.89 -19.90 -18.82
C THR A 46 -11.24 -18.66 -18.20
N ALA A 47 -10.03 -18.33 -18.61
CA ALA A 47 -9.35 -17.12 -18.15
C ALA A 47 -10.21 -15.85 -18.31
N GLY A 48 -10.90 -15.69 -19.45
CA GLY A 48 -11.81 -14.56 -19.67
C GLY A 48 -13.02 -14.54 -18.71
N THR A 49 -13.54 -15.69 -18.30
CA THR A 49 -14.61 -15.77 -17.29
C THR A 49 -14.09 -15.33 -15.93
N ILE A 50 -12.88 -15.79 -15.54
CA ILE A 50 -12.25 -15.42 -14.27
C ILE A 50 -11.94 -13.92 -14.25
N GLU A 51 -11.41 -13.38 -15.33
CA GLU A 51 -11.14 -11.95 -15.49
C GLU A 51 -12.41 -11.11 -15.30
N GLY A 52 -13.51 -11.50 -15.96
CA GLY A 52 -14.80 -10.85 -15.80
C GLY A 52 -15.30 -10.85 -14.37
N LEU A 53 -15.23 -11.99 -13.69
CA LEU A 53 -15.61 -12.13 -12.27
C LEU A 53 -14.75 -11.25 -11.35
N LEU A 54 -13.44 -11.18 -11.58
CA LEU A 54 -12.53 -10.35 -10.78
C LEU A 54 -12.83 -8.85 -10.99
N LYS A 55 -13.10 -8.42 -12.23
CA LYS A 55 -13.51 -7.04 -12.52
C LYS A 55 -14.84 -6.67 -11.84
N ASP A 56 -15.81 -7.55 -11.89
CA ASP A 56 -17.09 -7.35 -11.20
C ASP A 56 -16.92 -7.33 -9.68
N PHE A 57 -16.10 -8.20 -9.15
CA PHE A 57 -15.78 -8.21 -7.72
C PHE A 57 -15.19 -6.87 -7.26
N VAL A 58 -14.19 -6.32 -7.98
CA VAL A 58 -13.60 -5.01 -7.67
C VAL A 58 -14.64 -3.90 -7.72
N ARG A 59 -15.54 -3.93 -8.71
CA ARG A 59 -16.65 -2.97 -8.84
C ARG A 59 -17.60 -3.04 -7.64
N CYS A 60 -18.07 -4.23 -7.29
CA CYS A 60 -18.96 -4.43 -6.15
C CYS A 60 -18.29 -4.03 -4.82
N MET A 61 -17.01 -4.38 -4.65
CA MET A 61 -16.24 -3.97 -3.47
C MET A 61 -16.18 -2.45 -3.35
N ARG A 62 -15.91 -1.75 -4.46
CA ARG A 62 -15.91 -0.28 -4.49
C ARG A 62 -17.25 0.31 -4.08
N GLU A 63 -18.34 -0.22 -4.57
CA GLU A 63 -19.71 0.23 -4.23
C GLU A 63 -19.97 0.08 -2.72
N GLN A 64 -19.61 -1.06 -2.14
CA GLN A 64 -19.78 -1.29 -0.70
C GLN A 64 -18.93 -0.34 0.14
N LEU A 65 -17.68 -0.12 -0.24
CA LEU A 65 -16.80 0.82 0.45
C LEU A 65 -17.31 2.26 0.38
N LEU A 66 -17.82 2.70 -0.77
CA LEU A 66 -18.42 4.03 -0.93
C LEU A 66 -19.72 4.20 -0.14
N SER A 67 -20.43 3.11 0.12
CA SER A 67 -21.60 3.10 1.01
C SER A 67 -21.24 3.10 2.50
N GLY A 68 -19.94 3.22 2.84
CA GLY A 68 -19.47 3.26 4.22
C GLY A 68 -19.23 1.89 4.87
N ASN A 69 -19.42 0.81 4.13
CA ASN A 69 -19.18 -0.53 4.64
C ASN A 69 -17.68 -0.86 4.70
N THR A 70 -17.33 -1.73 5.62
CA THR A 70 -16.00 -2.36 5.67
C THR A 70 -16.09 -3.73 5.04
N VAL A 71 -15.24 -4.02 4.07
CA VAL A 71 -15.22 -5.29 3.35
C VAL A 71 -14.08 -6.16 3.86
N LYS A 72 -14.41 -7.32 4.42
CA LYS A 72 -13.43 -8.31 4.85
C LYS A 72 -13.37 -9.45 3.83
N ILE A 73 -12.17 -9.72 3.34
CA ILE A 73 -11.88 -10.91 2.53
C ILE A 73 -11.02 -11.83 3.40
N GLU A 74 -11.57 -13.03 3.68
CA GLU A 74 -10.89 -14.01 4.53
C GLU A 74 -9.52 -14.37 3.97
N ASN A 75 -8.53 -14.42 4.84
CA ASN A 75 -7.12 -14.73 4.52
C ASN A 75 -6.44 -13.74 3.55
N LEU A 76 -7.05 -12.59 3.28
CA LEU A 76 -6.45 -11.53 2.47
C LEU A 76 -6.34 -10.25 3.30
N ALA A 77 -7.41 -9.48 3.40
CA ALA A 77 -7.38 -8.21 4.11
C ALA A 77 -8.78 -7.70 4.49
N ILE A 78 -8.79 -6.76 5.41
CA ILE A 78 -9.96 -5.90 5.70
C ILE A 78 -9.73 -4.58 4.99
N PHE A 79 -10.64 -4.21 4.12
CA PHE A 79 -10.64 -2.98 3.36
C PHE A 79 -11.65 -2.00 3.96
N LYS A 80 -11.22 -0.76 4.18
CA LYS A 80 -12.08 0.33 4.66
C LYS A 80 -11.64 1.66 4.08
N LEU A 81 -12.56 2.59 3.92
CA LEU A 81 -12.22 3.97 3.64
C LEU A 81 -11.86 4.69 4.94
N THR A 82 -10.81 5.47 4.89
CA THR A 82 -10.39 6.36 5.96
C THR A 82 -10.39 7.79 5.44
N VAL A 83 -10.80 8.71 6.30
CA VAL A 83 -10.88 10.13 5.98
C VAL A 83 -9.78 10.87 6.74
N GLU A 84 -9.01 11.67 6.03
CA GLU A 84 -8.15 12.67 6.62
C GLU A 84 -8.91 13.99 6.65
N SER A 85 -9.13 14.52 7.83
CA SER A 85 -9.89 15.77 8.01
C SER A 85 -8.97 16.96 8.20
N ASN A 86 -9.47 18.14 7.88
CA ASN A 86 -8.94 19.39 8.40
C ASN A 86 -9.21 19.47 9.89
N CYS A 87 -8.40 20.23 10.65
CA CYS A 87 -8.63 20.45 12.07
C CYS A 87 -9.48 21.72 12.26
N PHE A 88 -10.39 21.65 13.23
CA PHE A 88 -11.30 22.72 13.61
C PHE A 88 -11.30 22.87 15.12
N ASP A 89 -11.44 24.11 15.63
CA ASP A 89 -11.49 24.38 17.07
C ASP A 89 -12.84 23.91 17.68
N SER A 90 -13.92 23.94 16.88
CA SER A 90 -15.23 23.40 17.27
C SER A 90 -15.96 22.77 16.08
N PRO A 91 -16.93 21.85 16.30
CA PRO A 91 -17.76 21.32 15.22
C PRO A 91 -18.54 22.36 14.44
N GLY A 92 -18.81 23.53 15.04
CA GLY A 92 -19.47 24.67 14.38
C GLY A 92 -18.56 25.41 13.39
N ASP A 93 -17.24 25.29 13.54
CA ASP A 93 -16.25 26.03 12.76
C ASP A 93 -15.98 25.44 11.36
N VAL A 94 -16.61 24.33 11.04
CA VAL A 94 -16.56 23.74 9.68
C VAL A 94 -16.99 24.77 8.60
N CYS A 95 -17.73 25.80 9.00
CA CYS A 95 -18.17 26.89 8.12
C CYS A 95 -17.33 28.17 8.22
N ALA A 96 -16.46 28.26 9.21
CA ALA A 96 -15.59 29.43 9.42
C ALA A 96 -14.19 29.08 8.91
N SER A 97 -13.60 30.00 8.12
CA SER A 97 -12.23 29.87 7.68
C SER A 97 -11.28 29.87 8.87
N SER A 98 -10.84 28.74 9.32
CA SER A 98 -9.77 28.67 10.31
C SER A 98 -8.44 28.96 9.63
N SER A 99 -7.86 30.13 9.92
CA SER A 99 -6.55 30.57 9.40
C SER A 99 -5.39 29.61 9.76
N ARG A 100 -5.59 28.71 10.72
CA ARG A 100 -4.58 27.75 11.17
C ARG A 100 -4.46 26.49 10.31
N CYS A 101 -5.51 26.14 9.56
CA CYS A 101 -5.52 24.92 8.73
C CYS A 101 -5.44 25.21 7.23
N GLY A 102 -5.28 26.44 6.80
CA GLY A 102 -5.06 26.81 5.39
C GLY A 102 -6.28 26.69 4.47
N VAL A 103 -7.47 26.42 5.02
CA VAL A 103 -8.72 26.32 4.25
C VAL A 103 -9.53 27.59 4.42
N GLN A 104 -9.57 28.43 3.38
CA GLN A 104 -10.49 29.60 3.32
C GLN A 104 -11.85 29.13 2.78
N ALA A 105 -12.77 28.80 3.67
CA ALA A 105 -14.18 28.68 3.31
C ALA A 105 -14.79 30.08 3.30
N ARG A 106 -15.26 30.57 2.15
CA ARG A 106 -16.00 31.83 2.05
C ARG A 106 -17.35 31.67 2.73
N ILE A 107 -17.62 32.49 3.74
CA ILE A 107 -18.91 32.55 4.42
C ILE A 107 -19.92 33.18 3.44
N GLY A 108 -20.92 32.41 3.05
CA GLY A 108 -22.03 32.89 2.23
C GLY A 108 -22.60 31.75 1.37
N SER A 109 -23.80 31.29 1.68
CA SER A 109 -24.61 30.34 0.87
C SER A 109 -23.94 29.02 0.47
N VAL A 110 -23.15 28.39 1.35
CA VAL A 110 -22.55 27.09 1.11
C VAL A 110 -23.58 26.03 1.53
N GLY A 111 -23.98 25.15 0.61
CA GLY A 111 -24.88 24.03 0.89
C GLY A 111 -24.26 23.03 1.88
N GLU A 112 -25.09 22.18 2.49
CA GLU A 112 -24.64 21.17 3.46
C GLU A 112 -23.58 20.24 2.88
N ASP A 113 -23.67 19.89 1.61
CA ASP A 113 -22.68 19.10 0.86
C ASP A 113 -21.31 19.78 0.76
N ASP A 114 -21.29 21.09 0.59
CA ASP A 114 -20.04 21.83 0.46
C ASP A 114 -19.30 21.98 1.81
N ARG A 115 -20.06 22.03 2.92
CA ARG A 115 -19.50 22.02 4.28
C ARG A 115 -18.82 20.69 4.58
N THR A 116 -19.46 19.60 4.24
CA THR A 116 -18.90 18.25 4.43
C THR A 116 -17.63 18.07 3.61
N LYS A 117 -17.62 18.55 2.35
CA LYS A 117 -16.43 18.51 1.49
C LYS A 117 -15.31 19.39 2.02
N ALA A 118 -15.59 20.55 2.62
CA ALA A 118 -14.60 21.42 3.21
C ALA A 118 -13.92 20.79 4.44
N ALA A 119 -14.62 19.94 5.17
CA ALA A 119 -14.06 19.24 6.33
C ALA A 119 -13.09 18.11 5.94
N VAL A 120 -13.22 17.56 4.73
CA VAL A 120 -12.45 16.41 4.27
C VAL A 120 -11.27 16.87 3.41
N LYS A 121 -10.06 16.53 3.83
CA LYS A 121 -8.82 16.79 3.08
C LYS A 121 -8.56 15.71 2.05
N SER A 122 -8.70 14.46 2.43
CA SER A 122 -8.54 13.31 1.54
C SER A 122 -9.31 12.08 2.03
N VAL A 123 -9.66 11.21 1.08
CA VAL A 123 -10.21 9.88 1.37
C VAL A 123 -9.21 8.86 0.87
N ARG A 124 -8.86 7.89 1.71
CA ARG A 124 -7.87 6.85 1.38
C ARG A 124 -8.44 5.48 1.63
N LEU A 125 -8.06 4.54 0.77
CA LEU A 125 -8.31 3.13 1.00
C LEU A 125 -7.26 2.59 1.97
N ALA A 126 -7.70 2.06 3.11
CA ALA A 126 -6.86 1.31 4.04
C ALA A 126 -7.12 -0.17 3.87
N ALA A 127 -6.04 -0.96 3.79
CA ALA A 127 -6.08 -2.40 3.75
C ALA A 127 -5.25 -2.96 4.92
N LEU A 128 -5.89 -3.80 5.75
CA LEU A 128 -5.26 -4.48 6.88
C LEU A 128 -5.22 -5.97 6.58
N SER A 129 -4.03 -6.53 6.45
CA SER A 129 -3.84 -7.95 6.19
C SER A 129 -4.45 -8.83 7.27
N THR A 130 -5.05 -9.96 6.88
CA THR A 130 -5.69 -10.92 7.78
C THR A 130 -5.31 -12.36 7.45
N GLY A 131 -5.44 -13.24 8.43
CA GLY A 131 -5.24 -14.68 8.25
C GLY A 131 -3.86 -15.01 7.65
N LYS A 132 -3.85 -15.68 6.53
CA LYS A 132 -2.60 -16.11 5.85
C LYS A 132 -1.73 -14.94 5.38
N MET A 133 -2.31 -13.77 5.10
CA MET A 133 -1.57 -12.57 4.68
C MET A 133 -1.04 -11.73 5.85
N MET A 134 -1.18 -12.18 7.09
CA MET A 134 -0.53 -11.52 8.22
C MET A 134 0.99 -11.71 8.17
N HIS A 135 1.72 -10.67 8.57
CA HIS A 135 3.20 -10.66 8.47
C HIS A 135 3.88 -11.87 9.12
N LYS A 136 3.34 -12.39 10.23
CA LYS A 136 3.89 -13.58 10.91
C LYS A 136 3.80 -14.83 10.04
N ASN A 137 2.68 -15.00 9.35
CA ASN A 137 2.46 -16.16 8.48
C ASN A 137 3.27 -16.01 7.19
N LEU A 138 3.29 -14.82 6.58
CA LEU A 138 4.09 -14.55 5.39
C LEU A 138 5.59 -14.75 5.64
N LEU A 139 6.09 -14.38 6.82
CA LEU A 139 7.50 -14.59 7.16
C LEU A 139 7.87 -16.07 7.25
N SER A 140 6.95 -16.94 7.70
CA SER A 140 7.18 -18.38 7.75
C SER A 140 7.09 -19.05 6.38
N ASP A 141 6.28 -18.51 5.48
CA ASP A 141 5.97 -19.13 4.18
C ASP A 141 6.90 -18.64 3.06
N VAL A 142 7.54 -17.45 3.24
CA VAL A 142 8.38 -16.87 2.22
C VAL A 142 9.77 -17.52 2.17
N THR A 143 10.20 -17.89 0.97
CA THR A 143 11.61 -18.25 0.72
C THR A 143 12.37 -17.00 0.28
N LEU A 144 13.36 -16.62 1.07
CA LEU A 144 14.20 -15.44 0.82
C LEU A 144 15.50 -15.83 0.12
N GLY A 145 15.98 -15.00 -0.77
CA GLY A 145 17.26 -15.16 -1.44
C GLY A 145 17.88 -13.81 -1.78
N TRP A 146 19.21 -13.77 -1.91
CA TRP A 146 19.89 -12.58 -2.35
C TRP A 146 19.91 -12.47 -3.86
N SER A 147 19.68 -11.28 -4.39
CA SER A 147 19.82 -10.99 -5.81
C SER A 147 21.30 -11.16 -6.24
N THR A 148 21.53 -11.30 -7.53
CA THR A 148 22.90 -11.38 -8.08
C THR A 148 23.72 -10.13 -7.74
N GLU A 149 23.11 -8.96 -7.82
CA GLU A 149 23.72 -7.67 -7.47
C GLU A 149 24.07 -7.59 -5.98
N ALA A 150 23.17 -8.05 -5.11
CA ALA A 150 23.40 -8.05 -3.68
C ALA A 150 24.56 -8.97 -3.29
N LYS A 151 24.69 -10.13 -3.91
CA LYS A 151 25.81 -11.06 -3.71
C LYS A 151 27.14 -10.44 -4.12
N ALA A 152 27.20 -9.81 -5.32
CA ALA A 152 28.39 -9.15 -5.81
C ALA A 152 28.87 -8.05 -4.85
N LEU A 153 27.92 -7.23 -4.35
CA LEU A 153 28.23 -6.16 -3.41
C LEU A 153 28.75 -6.67 -2.06
N MET A 154 28.18 -7.78 -1.58
CA MET A 154 28.66 -8.45 -0.37
C MET A 154 30.10 -9.00 -0.53
N ASP A 155 30.41 -9.57 -1.69
CA ASP A 155 31.75 -10.09 -1.98
C ASP A 155 32.77 -8.97 -2.11
N GLU A 156 32.42 -7.84 -2.74
CA GLU A 156 33.26 -6.66 -2.80
C GLU A 156 33.59 -6.09 -1.41
N GLU A 157 32.59 -5.93 -0.57
CA GLU A 157 32.77 -5.41 0.80
C GLU A 157 33.59 -6.38 1.65
N ARG A 158 33.43 -7.68 1.46
CA ARG A 158 34.28 -8.70 2.12
C ARG A 158 35.74 -8.60 1.72
N GLN A 159 36.02 -8.47 0.41
CA GLN A 159 37.36 -8.30 -0.10
C GLN A 159 38.04 -7.02 0.44
N LYS A 160 37.28 -5.90 0.50
CA LYS A 160 37.78 -4.65 1.09
C LYS A 160 38.13 -4.82 2.56
N ALA A 161 37.30 -5.54 3.32
CA ALA A 161 37.53 -5.79 4.74
C ALA A 161 38.75 -6.71 4.99
N GLU A 162 39.03 -7.64 4.09
CA GLU A 162 40.22 -8.51 4.15
C GLU A 162 41.49 -7.74 3.76
N ALA A 163 41.45 -6.89 2.73
CA ALA A 163 42.57 -6.06 2.29
C ALA A 163 42.95 -4.97 3.32
N GLY A 164 42.03 -4.49 4.14
CA GLY A 164 42.29 -3.51 5.19
C GLY A 164 42.86 -4.10 6.51
N LYS A 165 43.07 -5.41 6.56
CA LYS A 165 43.67 -6.10 7.74
C LYS A 165 45.15 -6.42 7.61
N VAL A 166 45.83 -5.95 6.54
CA VAL A 166 47.26 -6.12 6.32
C VAL A 166 48.07 -4.90 6.83
#